data_919bec6bdba4be3e662ef83fa8c018c1
#
_entry.id   919bec6bdba4be3e662ef83fa8c018c1
#
_cell.length_a   1.000
_cell.length_b   1.000
_cell.length_c   1.000
_cell.angle_alpha   90.00
_cell.angle_beta   90.00
_cell.angle_gamma   90.00
#
_symmetry.space_group_name_H-M   'P 1'
#
loop_
_entity.id
_entity.type
_entity.pdbx_description
1 polymer ?
#
loop_
_entity_poly.entity_id
_entity_poly.type
_entity_poly.pdbx_seq_one_letter_code
_entity_poly.pdbx_strand_id
1 'polypeptide(L)'
;MIRPAVQSDFSRICDIYAAARAFMARTGNATQWGDSFPPVQLLQEDIHLGRLYVVEEEGAVQGAFAFLLGEDPTYQVIEDGAWRSDAPYGTLHRVASSGAVRGLFGQMVEYAWSVIPHLRIDTHENNTVMRHLVEKYGFQRCGIMYIDDGTPRIAFERI
;
A
#
# COMPACT_ATOMS: atom_id res chain seq x y z
N MET A 1 12.02 0.67 12.23
CA MET A 1 10.90 0.50 13.21
C MET A 1 9.60 1.02 12.60
N ILE A 2 8.51 0.30 12.81
CA ILE A 2 7.19 0.71 12.33
C ILE A 2 6.33 1.13 13.51
N ARG A 3 5.64 2.25 13.37
CA ARG A 3 4.72 2.78 14.37
C ARG A 3 3.55 3.53 13.69
N PRO A 4 2.43 3.73 14.40
CA PRO A 4 1.37 4.61 13.89
C PRO A 4 1.90 6.02 13.63
N ALA A 5 1.44 6.62 12.54
CA ALA A 5 1.74 8.01 12.24
C ALA A 5 1.05 8.94 13.23
N VAL A 6 1.72 10.03 13.57
CA VAL A 6 1.17 11.11 14.39
C VAL A 6 1.17 12.41 13.61
N GLN A 7 0.44 13.43 14.10
CA GLN A 7 0.27 14.67 13.35
C GLN A 7 1.60 15.37 13.02
N SER A 8 2.60 15.25 13.89
CA SER A 8 3.92 15.85 13.63
C SER A 8 4.69 15.19 12.48
N ASP A 9 4.26 14.00 12.02
CA ASP A 9 4.83 13.33 10.86
C ASP A 9 4.26 13.85 9.52
N PHE A 10 3.18 14.60 9.55
CA PHE A 10 2.37 14.88 8.36
C PHE A 10 3.15 15.54 7.24
N SER A 11 3.96 16.55 7.56
CA SER A 11 4.77 17.25 6.54
C SER A 11 5.74 16.28 5.84
N ARG A 12 6.42 15.44 6.62
CA ARG A 12 7.33 14.43 6.07
C ARG A 12 6.59 13.37 5.26
N ILE A 13 5.42 12.95 5.71
CA ILE A 13 4.56 12.01 4.98
C ILE A 13 4.18 12.57 3.60
N CYS A 14 3.80 13.83 3.54
CA CYS A 14 3.48 14.49 2.26
C CYS A 14 4.68 14.49 1.31
N ASP A 15 5.89 14.74 1.81
CA ASP A 15 7.11 14.68 1.01
C ASP A 15 7.37 13.28 0.48
N ILE A 16 7.13 12.25 1.30
CA ILE A 16 7.30 10.84 0.91
C ILE A 16 6.33 10.48 -0.23
N TYR A 17 5.07 10.86 -0.11
CA TYR A 17 4.10 10.59 -1.16
C TYR A 17 4.41 11.35 -2.45
N ALA A 18 4.90 12.58 -2.36
CA ALA A 18 5.35 13.33 -3.53
C ALA A 18 6.53 12.63 -4.23
N ALA A 19 7.50 12.14 -3.47
CA ALA A 19 8.63 11.37 -4.01
C ALA A 19 8.15 10.07 -4.66
N ALA A 20 7.18 9.38 -4.05
CA ALA A 20 6.61 8.15 -4.61
C ALA A 20 5.88 8.41 -5.94
N ARG A 21 5.11 9.48 -6.04
CA ARG A 21 4.44 9.86 -7.31
C ARG A 21 5.46 10.15 -8.40
N ALA A 22 6.51 10.89 -8.08
CA ALA A 22 7.58 11.20 -9.03
C ALA A 22 8.28 9.91 -9.52
N PHE A 23 8.54 8.98 -8.62
CA PHE A 23 9.12 7.68 -8.95
C PHE A 23 8.19 6.87 -9.85
N MET A 24 6.89 6.81 -9.56
CA MET A 24 5.90 6.15 -10.40
C MET A 24 5.90 6.71 -11.82
N ALA A 25 5.91 8.04 -11.95
CA ALA A 25 5.93 8.71 -13.25
C ALA A 25 7.18 8.33 -14.06
N ARG A 26 8.36 8.29 -13.41
CA ARG A 26 9.62 7.93 -14.08
C ARG A 26 9.72 6.46 -14.48
N THR A 27 8.97 5.58 -13.81
CA THR A 27 9.07 4.12 -14.01
C THR A 27 7.90 3.55 -14.81
N GLY A 28 7.17 4.37 -15.56
CA GLY A 28 6.12 3.92 -16.46
C GLY A 28 4.75 3.74 -15.84
N ASN A 29 4.53 4.25 -14.63
CA ASN A 29 3.27 4.12 -13.88
C ASN A 29 2.68 5.48 -13.50
N ALA A 30 2.63 6.41 -14.45
CA ALA A 30 2.19 7.78 -14.19
C ALA A 30 0.69 7.90 -13.87
N THR A 31 -0.12 6.90 -14.22
CA THR A 31 -1.58 7.00 -14.15
C THR A 31 -2.20 6.38 -12.89
N GLN A 32 -1.48 5.56 -12.13
CA GLN A 32 -2.05 4.92 -10.93
C GLN A 32 -2.45 5.96 -9.88
N TRP A 33 -1.54 6.88 -9.53
CA TRP A 33 -1.79 7.96 -8.57
C TRP A 33 -1.86 9.34 -9.23
N GLY A 34 -1.46 9.43 -10.48
CA GLY A 34 -1.35 10.72 -11.16
C GLY A 34 -0.36 11.64 -10.46
N ASP A 35 -0.72 12.90 -10.32
CA ASP A 35 0.11 13.92 -9.70
C ASP A 35 -0.41 14.41 -8.33
N SER A 36 -1.52 13.86 -7.83
CA SER A 36 -2.19 14.38 -6.63
C SER A 36 -2.66 13.33 -5.62
N PHE A 37 -2.78 12.05 -5.99
CA PHE A 37 -3.21 11.01 -5.05
C PHE A 37 -2.00 10.49 -4.24
N PRO A 38 -2.13 10.20 -2.92
CA PRO A 38 -3.34 10.38 -2.13
C PRO A 38 -3.55 11.85 -1.71
N PRO A 39 -4.81 12.32 -1.67
CA PRO A 39 -5.09 13.69 -1.25
C PRO A 39 -4.76 13.90 0.22
N VAL A 40 -4.39 15.12 0.59
CA VAL A 40 -4.00 15.45 1.97
C VAL A 40 -5.11 15.15 2.98
N GLN A 41 -6.37 15.33 2.60
CA GLN A 41 -7.51 15.03 3.45
C GLN A 41 -7.58 13.54 3.81
N LEU A 42 -7.27 12.66 2.86
CA LEU A 42 -7.24 11.22 3.10
C LEU A 42 -6.10 10.85 4.06
N LEU A 43 -4.94 11.45 3.89
CA LEU A 43 -3.81 11.21 4.79
C LEU A 43 -4.10 11.69 6.21
N GLN A 44 -4.74 12.85 6.36
CA GLN A 44 -5.17 13.35 7.66
C GLN A 44 -6.19 12.40 8.31
N GLU A 45 -7.15 11.93 7.55
CA GLU A 45 -8.13 10.95 8.03
C GLU A 45 -7.47 9.64 8.45
N ASP A 46 -6.53 9.14 7.66
CA ASP A 46 -5.79 7.93 7.98
C ASP A 46 -5.01 8.07 9.29
N ILE A 47 -4.40 9.23 9.54
CA ILE A 47 -3.72 9.51 10.80
C ILE A 47 -4.73 9.56 11.96
N HIS A 48 -5.83 10.28 11.78
CA HIS A 48 -6.86 10.43 12.80
C HIS A 48 -7.48 9.09 13.20
N LEU A 49 -7.72 8.21 12.22
CA LEU A 49 -8.31 6.89 12.45
C LEU A 49 -7.27 5.84 12.88
N GLY A 50 -6.00 6.21 13.01
CA GLY A 50 -4.95 5.30 13.47
C GLY A 50 -4.60 4.19 12.48
N ARG A 51 -4.84 4.39 11.19
CA ARG A 51 -4.59 3.39 10.15
C ARG A 51 -3.41 3.71 9.24
N LEU A 52 -2.77 4.87 9.40
CA LEU A 52 -1.53 5.20 8.70
C LEU A 52 -0.34 4.89 9.59
N TYR A 53 0.64 4.21 9.03
CA TYR A 53 1.87 3.80 9.71
C TYR A 53 3.07 4.40 9.00
N VAL A 54 4.12 4.65 9.75
CA VAL A 54 5.40 5.12 9.21
C VAL A 54 6.51 4.13 9.51
N VAL A 55 7.49 4.08 8.62
CA VAL A 55 8.71 3.30 8.80
C VAL A 55 9.84 4.27 9.11
N GLU A 56 10.40 4.16 10.31
CA GLU A 56 11.59 4.91 10.71
C GLU A 56 12.84 4.09 10.49
N GLU A 57 13.83 4.71 9.88
CA GLU A 57 15.18 4.18 9.72
C GLU A 57 16.18 5.28 10.09
N GLU A 58 17.13 4.94 10.97
CA GLU A 58 18.18 5.88 11.40
C GLU A 58 17.63 7.22 11.94
N GLY A 59 16.52 7.14 12.67
CA GLY A 59 15.92 8.31 13.30
C GLY A 59 15.08 9.19 12.39
N ALA A 60 14.81 8.77 11.15
CA ALA A 60 14.00 9.52 10.21
C ALA A 60 12.89 8.66 9.60
N VAL A 61 11.74 9.26 9.32
CA VAL A 61 10.65 8.60 8.60
C VAL A 61 11.04 8.48 7.13
N GLN A 62 11.07 7.24 6.62
CA GLN A 62 11.48 6.92 5.25
C GLN A 62 10.38 6.26 4.43
N GLY A 63 9.31 5.80 5.05
CA GLY A 63 8.19 5.18 4.37
C GLY A 63 6.88 5.40 5.10
N ALA A 64 5.78 5.22 4.38
CA ALA A 64 4.44 5.29 4.91
C ALA A 64 3.54 4.30 4.20
N PHE A 65 2.54 3.79 4.91
CA PHE A 65 1.53 2.90 4.35
C PHE A 65 0.28 2.92 5.21
N ALA A 66 -0.87 2.70 4.58
CA ALA A 66 -2.11 2.46 5.30
C ALA A 66 -2.27 0.96 5.50
N PHE A 67 -2.69 0.56 6.69
CA PHE A 67 -2.97 -0.83 7.02
C PHE A 67 -4.35 -0.90 7.67
N LEU A 68 -5.27 -1.58 6.99
CA LEU A 68 -6.67 -1.66 7.37
C LEU A 68 -7.05 -3.11 7.68
N LEU A 69 -7.68 -3.31 8.82
CA LEU A 69 -8.27 -4.60 9.18
C LEU A 69 -9.74 -4.60 8.79
N GLY A 70 -10.25 -5.77 8.38
CA GLY A 70 -11.63 -5.93 7.98
C GLY A 70 -11.82 -5.95 6.47
N GLU A 71 -13.06 -6.15 6.05
CA GLU A 71 -13.41 -6.25 4.63
C GLU A 71 -13.23 -4.93 3.92
N ASP A 72 -12.61 -4.99 2.73
CA ASP A 72 -12.55 -3.88 1.81
C ASP A 72 -13.69 -4.03 0.79
N PRO A 73 -14.61 -3.05 0.69
CA PRO A 73 -15.72 -3.15 -0.25
C PRO A 73 -15.29 -3.37 -1.71
N THR A 74 -14.14 -2.83 -2.11
CA THR A 74 -13.63 -2.99 -3.48
C THR A 74 -13.10 -4.40 -3.76
N TYR A 75 -12.90 -5.22 -2.72
CA TYR A 75 -12.44 -6.59 -2.85
C TYR A 75 -13.57 -7.63 -2.86
N GLN A 76 -14.82 -7.21 -2.76
CA GLN A 76 -15.97 -8.11 -2.78
C GLN A 76 -16.19 -8.74 -4.15
N VAL A 77 -15.87 -8.02 -5.21
CA VAL A 77 -15.97 -8.51 -6.59
C VAL A 77 -14.57 -8.68 -7.15
N ILE A 78 -14.26 -9.88 -7.61
CA ILE A 78 -13.01 -10.22 -8.26
C ILE A 78 -13.31 -10.99 -9.54
N GLU A 79 -12.61 -10.63 -10.63
CA GLU A 79 -12.75 -11.24 -11.96
C GLU A 79 -11.43 -11.89 -12.37
N ASP A 80 -11.48 -12.73 -13.38
CA ASP A 80 -10.30 -13.41 -13.92
C ASP A 80 -9.50 -14.17 -12.85
N GLY A 81 -10.23 -14.76 -11.91
CA GLY A 81 -9.68 -15.52 -10.80
C GLY A 81 -10.58 -15.46 -9.58
N ALA A 82 -10.00 -15.72 -8.41
CA ALA A 82 -10.73 -15.73 -7.15
C ALA A 82 -9.77 -15.53 -5.98
N TRP A 83 -10.29 -14.95 -4.89
CA TRP A 83 -9.58 -14.98 -3.60
C TRP A 83 -9.44 -16.43 -3.15
N ARG A 84 -8.33 -16.73 -2.48
CA ARG A 84 -7.99 -18.09 -2.07
C ARG A 84 -8.48 -18.42 -0.67
N SER A 85 -8.85 -17.44 0.13
CA SER A 85 -9.33 -17.62 1.50
C SER A 85 -10.40 -16.58 1.83
N ASP A 86 -11.44 -17.03 2.55
CA ASP A 86 -12.50 -16.17 3.09
C ASP A 86 -12.23 -15.75 4.54
N ALA A 87 -11.08 -16.13 5.10
CA ALA A 87 -10.71 -15.75 6.46
C ALA A 87 -10.56 -14.22 6.58
N PRO A 88 -10.67 -13.66 7.79
CA PRO A 88 -10.39 -12.25 8.02
C PRO A 88 -8.99 -11.88 7.53
N TYR A 89 -8.86 -10.68 6.96
CA TYR A 89 -7.60 -10.24 6.35
C TYR A 89 -7.30 -8.78 6.69
N GLY A 90 -6.04 -8.42 6.51
CA GLY A 90 -5.60 -7.03 6.51
C GLY A 90 -5.21 -6.61 5.10
N THR A 91 -5.38 -5.32 4.81
CA THR A 91 -5.06 -4.74 3.51
C THR A 91 -4.01 -3.66 3.66
N LEU A 92 -2.96 -3.75 2.81
CA LEU A 92 -1.98 -2.66 2.68
C LEU A 92 -2.39 -1.77 1.52
N HIS A 93 -2.54 -0.49 1.82
CA HIS A 93 -2.88 0.54 0.83
C HIS A 93 -1.88 1.69 0.91
N ARG A 94 -1.77 2.45 -0.16
CA ARG A 94 -1.01 3.69 -0.19
C ARG A 94 0.42 3.51 0.32
N VAL A 95 1.08 2.46 -0.17
CA VAL A 95 2.48 2.15 0.17
C VAL A 95 3.40 3.15 -0.52
N ALA A 96 4.26 3.80 0.24
CA ALA A 96 5.21 4.78 -0.29
C ALA A 96 6.56 4.71 0.42
N SER A 97 7.61 5.01 -0.33
CA SER A 97 8.99 5.09 0.16
C SER A 97 9.60 6.42 -0.30
N SER A 98 10.49 6.97 0.52
CA SER A 98 11.29 8.13 0.14
C SER A 98 12.27 7.84 -1.00
N GLY A 99 12.61 6.57 -1.21
CA GLY A 99 13.65 6.14 -2.14
C GLY A 99 15.05 6.13 -1.56
N ALA A 100 15.26 6.64 -0.35
CA ALA A 100 16.58 6.72 0.28
C ALA A 100 17.03 5.41 0.91
N VAL A 101 16.08 4.55 1.30
CA VAL A 101 16.36 3.29 2.00
C VAL A 101 15.67 2.13 1.27
N ARG A 102 16.39 1.01 1.15
CA ARG A 102 15.86 -0.20 0.52
C ARG A 102 15.18 -1.11 1.55
N GLY A 103 14.28 -1.99 1.06
CA GLY A 103 13.70 -3.04 1.88
C GLY A 103 12.55 -2.59 2.77
N LEU A 104 12.04 -1.38 2.62
CA LEU A 104 10.94 -0.88 3.45
C LEU A 104 9.65 -1.67 3.24
N PHE A 105 9.33 -2.05 2.01
CA PHE A 105 8.12 -2.82 1.72
C PHE A 105 8.13 -4.17 2.45
N GLY A 106 9.28 -4.84 2.50
CA GLY A 106 9.42 -6.07 3.28
C GLY A 106 9.12 -5.88 4.75
N GLN A 107 9.60 -4.78 5.34
CA GLN A 107 9.30 -4.46 6.74
C GLN A 107 7.79 -4.22 6.95
N MET A 108 7.14 -3.51 6.03
CA MET A 108 5.70 -3.27 6.09
C MET A 108 4.90 -4.58 6.04
N VAL A 109 5.27 -5.48 5.13
CA VAL A 109 4.62 -6.78 4.98
C VAL A 109 4.80 -7.62 6.25
N GLU A 110 6.01 -7.71 6.78
CA GLU A 110 6.26 -8.51 7.98
C GLU A 110 5.55 -7.94 9.22
N TYR A 111 5.48 -6.63 9.34
CA TYR A 111 4.67 -5.99 10.38
C TYR A 111 3.19 -6.38 10.27
N ALA A 112 2.61 -6.20 9.09
CA ALA A 112 1.22 -6.53 8.84
C ALA A 112 0.94 -8.03 9.07
N TRP A 113 1.86 -8.89 8.62
CA TRP A 113 1.77 -10.33 8.82
C TRP A 113 1.78 -10.73 10.30
N SER A 114 2.55 -10.01 11.11
CA SER A 114 2.57 -10.26 12.57
C SER A 114 1.24 -9.91 13.25
N VAL A 115 0.46 -9.00 12.65
CA VAL A 115 -0.85 -8.61 13.18
C VAL A 115 -1.93 -9.60 12.75
N ILE A 116 -1.93 -9.96 11.45
CA ILE A 116 -2.90 -10.90 10.90
C ILE A 116 -2.26 -11.69 9.76
N PRO A 117 -2.22 -13.05 9.85
CA PRO A 117 -1.56 -13.89 8.85
C PRO A 117 -2.45 -14.15 7.63
N HIS A 118 -3.03 -13.13 7.08
CA HIS A 118 -3.79 -13.11 5.83
C HIS A 118 -3.83 -11.68 5.31
N LEU A 119 -3.13 -11.43 4.22
CA LEU A 119 -2.96 -10.07 3.68
C LEU A 119 -3.44 -10.02 2.23
N ARG A 120 -4.06 -8.90 1.88
CA ARG A 120 -4.44 -8.56 0.50
C ARG A 120 -3.85 -7.23 0.10
N ILE A 121 -3.55 -7.10 -1.17
CA ILE A 121 -3.01 -5.87 -1.78
C ILE A 121 -3.40 -5.84 -3.25
N ASP A 122 -3.53 -4.65 -3.81
CA ASP A 122 -3.73 -4.47 -5.23
C ASP A 122 -2.75 -3.44 -5.78
N THR A 123 -2.48 -3.51 -7.09
CA THR A 123 -1.66 -2.52 -7.78
C THR A 123 -2.02 -2.44 -9.25
N HIS A 124 -1.69 -1.32 -9.88
CA HIS A 124 -1.89 -1.11 -11.31
C HIS A 124 -0.96 -2.02 -12.12
N GLU A 125 -1.44 -2.48 -13.28
CA GLU A 125 -0.64 -3.34 -14.18
C GLU A 125 0.68 -2.70 -14.61
N ASN A 126 0.73 -1.37 -14.70
CA ASN A 126 1.94 -0.61 -15.06
C ASN A 126 2.93 -0.46 -13.91
N ASN A 127 2.54 -0.81 -12.69
CA ASN A 127 3.44 -0.76 -11.55
C ASN A 127 4.29 -2.04 -11.47
N THR A 128 5.24 -2.14 -12.38
CA THR A 128 6.11 -3.32 -12.48
C THR A 128 6.96 -3.51 -11.24
N VAL A 129 7.37 -2.42 -10.59
CA VAL A 129 8.16 -2.47 -9.35
C VAL A 129 7.34 -3.12 -8.23
N MET A 130 6.11 -2.65 -8.00
CA MET A 130 5.25 -3.21 -6.96
C MET A 130 4.84 -4.64 -7.28
N ARG A 131 4.54 -4.95 -8.54
CA ARG A 131 4.22 -6.32 -8.95
C ARG A 131 5.35 -7.29 -8.61
N HIS A 132 6.59 -6.89 -8.86
CA HIS A 132 7.76 -7.70 -8.49
C HIS A 132 7.89 -7.84 -6.97
N LEU A 133 7.70 -6.75 -6.21
CA LEU A 133 7.83 -6.76 -4.76
C LEU A 133 6.77 -7.63 -4.08
N VAL A 134 5.51 -7.55 -4.49
CA VAL A 134 4.46 -8.36 -3.87
C VAL A 134 4.73 -9.86 -4.06
N GLU A 135 5.18 -10.26 -5.25
CA GLU A 135 5.54 -11.65 -5.50
C GLU A 135 6.76 -12.07 -4.68
N LYS A 136 7.77 -11.22 -4.61
CA LYS A 136 8.98 -11.45 -3.81
C LYS A 136 8.64 -11.71 -2.33
N TYR A 137 7.66 -11.02 -1.78
CA TYR A 137 7.27 -11.16 -0.38
C TYR A 137 6.09 -12.12 -0.16
N GLY A 138 5.85 -13.02 -1.08
CA GLY A 138 4.98 -14.17 -0.87
C GLY A 138 3.52 -13.97 -1.24
N PHE A 139 3.17 -12.86 -1.87
CA PHE A 139 1.83 -12.66 -2.41
C PHE A 139 1.69 -13.40 -3.75
N GLN A 140 0.49 -13.91 -4.01
CA GLN A 140 0.14 -14.56 -5.27
C GLN A 140 -0.99 -13.80 -5.94
N ARG A 141 -0.92 -13.70 -7.28
CA ARG A 141 -1.99 -13.09 -8.07
C ARG A 141 -3.28 -13.89 -7.91
N CYS A 142 -4.37 -13.19 -7.64
CA CYS A 142 -5.70 -13.80 -7.47
C CYS A 142 -6.67 -13.43 -8.58
N GLY A 143 -6.53 -12.27 -9.20
CA GLY A 143 -7.43 -11.83 -10.24
C GLY A 143 -7.40 -10.33 -10.46
N ILE A 144 -8.50 -9.79 -10.97
CA ILE A 144 -8.67 -8.37 -11.26
C ILE A 144 -9.82 -7.82 -10.39
N MET A 145 -9.58 -6.71 -9.75
CA MET A 145 -10.60 -5.95 -9.04
C MET A 145 -10.66 -4.52 -9.58
N TYR A 146 -11.69 -3.78 -9.20
CA TYR A 146 -11.93 -2.42 -9.71
C TYR A 146 -12.00 -1.46 -8.53
N ILE A 147 -11.25 -0.36 -8.59
CA ILE A 147 -11.33 0.71 -7.60
C ILE A 147 -12.58 1.57 -7.86
N ASP A 148 -12.85 2.53 -6.98
CA ASP A 148 -14.10 3.29 -6.99
C ASP A 148 -14.38 4.05 -8.30
N ASP A 149 -13.34 4.44 -9.03
CA ASP A 149 -13.49 5.11 -10.34
C ASP A 149 -13.75 4.13 -11.50
N GLY A 150 -13.82 2.83 -11.22
CA GLY A 150 -14.04 1.79 -12.23
C GLY A 150 -12.80 1.32 -12.95
N THR A 151 -11.62 1.81 -12.61
CA THR A 151 -10.38 1.35 -13.23
C THR A 151 -9.87 0.05 -12.61
N PRO A 152 -9.27 -0.85 -13.42
CA PRO A 152 -8.83 -2.16 -12.94
C PRO A 152 -7.53 -2.09 -12.16
N ARG A 153 -7.38 -3.04 -11.23
CA ARG A 153 -6.14 -3.34 -10.51
C ARG A 153 -5.93 -4.83 -10.44
N ILE A 154 -4.69 -5.26 -10.37
CA ILE A 154 -4.36 -6.66 -10.13
C ILE A 154 -4.40 -6.90 -8.63
N ALA A 155 -5.13 -7.93 -8.22
CA ALA A 155 -5.30 -8.32 -6.82
C ALA A 155 -4.35 -9.44 -6.45
N PHE A 156 -3.74 -9.33 -5.28
CA PHE A 156 -2.78 -10.30 -4.74
C PHE A 156 -3.13 -10.64 -3.30
N GLU A 157 -2.75 -11.85 -2.89
CA GLU A 157 -3.04 -12.37 -1.55
C GLU A 157 -1.85 -13.17 -1.03
N ARG A 158 -1.54 -12.98 0.26
CA ARG A 158 -0.62 -13.82 1.03
C ARG A 158 -1.40 -14.52 2.14
N ILE A 159 -1.37 -15.86 2.14
CA ILE A 159 -2.00 -16.71 3.15
C ILE A 159 -1.02 -17.72 3.74
#